data_d34026bd788da5c460fe011c1df63136
#
_entry.id   d34026bd788da5c460fe011c1df63136
#
_cell.length_a   1.000
_cell.length_b   1.000
_cell.length_c   1.000
_cell.angle_alpha   90.00
_cell.angle_beta   90.00
_cell.angle_gamma   90.00
#
_symmetry.space_group_name_H-M   'P 1'
#
loop_
_entity.id
_entity.type
_entity.pdbx_description
1 polymer ?
#
loop_
_entity_poly.entity_id
_entity_poly.type
_entity_poly.pdbx_seq_one_letter_code
_entity_poly.pdbx_strand_id
1 'polypeptide(L)'
;MEQRRYKDIVAFKWGQSAPLAFHARNLEVAEISEETWSTMQATDDANEALAELSAWEQDSNPDVKSGKLEPGIRSLTINVTQICNLKCTYCAAGGDGTYGAAQTKINVEKTLPQLKFFLEKLPDNSNFKITFLGGEPLLYPEGIQEIGNYVRLMAAGRNIHPRFSIVTNGTLINEKTLNVLKSIQANITISVDGPASINDKSRPTKTGASSTEMVVDGLNQISAVRDSLGLITLHGVFNADNLDLIKAYEFYRQFDVDKYEFTYSVSDNDDVSNREFVSQMNLIAKTAYAKGGERELRKIGVFDQYFHALDSQQQTENHCGAGKSFLMVDAKNNLYTCPWEVGNKNEQVGHGDNLDLESLNEYQAPLIEKNNCQSCWARYLCGGGCMFIHKQSTGSKHKKDGQFCFRTRSLISTALLYYKISRESC
;
A
#
# COMPACT_ATOMS: atom_id res chain seq x y z
N MET A 1 11.10 -0.80 -23.80
CA MET A 1 10.10 -1.88 -23.68
C MET A 1 9.02 -1.63 -24.71
N GLU A 2 8.79 -2.59 -25.58
CA GLU A 2 7.68 -2.62 -26.53
C GLU A 2 6.53 -3.43 -25.93
N GLN A 3 5.28 -3.09 -26.27
CA GLN A 3 4.09 -3.76 -25.79
C GLN A 3 3.13 -4.03 -26.93
N ARG A 4 2.55 -5.24 -26.96
CA ARG A 4 1.53 -5.67 -27.92
C ARG A 4 0.38 -6.33 -27.19
N ARG A 5 -0.79 -6.44 -27.82
CA ARG A 5 -1.96 -6.97 -27.17
C ARG A 5 -2.79 -7.86 -28.09
N TYR A 6 -3.34 -8.93 -27.50
CA TYR A 6 -4.38 -9.77 -28.06
C TYR A 6 -5.41 -10.06 -26.96
N LYS A 7 -6.61 -9.48 -27.06
CA LYS A 7 -7.68 -9.58 -26.05
C LYS A 7 -7.19 -9.31 -24.60
N ASP A 8 -7.25 -10.29 -23.72
CA ASP A 8 -6.76 -10.20 -22.34
C ASP A 8 -5.28 -10.57 -22.18
N ILE A 9 -4.61 -10.93 -23.25
CA ILE A 9 -3.17 -11.21 -23.26
C ILE A 9 -2.41 -9.96 -23.67
N VAL A 10 -1.42 -9.56 -22.87
CA VAL A 10 -0.46 -8.51 -23.21
C VAL A 10 0.94 -9.09 -23.28
N ALA A 11 1.66 -8.81 -24.34
CA ALA A 11 3.05 -9.21 -24.49
C ALA A 11 4.00 -8.02 -24.39
N PHE A 12 5.18 -8.27 -23.84
CA PHE A 12 6.25 -7.30 -23.61
C PHE A 12 7.55 -7.82 -24.20
N LYS A 13 8.37 -6.90 -24.74
CA LYS A 13 9.74 -7.20 -25.16
C LYS A 13 10.71 -6.14 -24.68
N TRP A 14 11.78 -6.56 -24.06
CA TRP A 14 12.85 -5.71 -23.53
C TRP A 14 14.12 -5.90 -24.37
N GLY A 15 14.35 -4.98 -25.32
CA GLY A 15 15.52 -5.05 -26.22
C GLY A 15 15.52 -6.34 -27.05
N GLN A 16 16.54 -7.17 -26.89
CA GLN A 16 16.72 -8.43 -27.62
C GLN A 16 16.25 -9.67 -26.83
N SER A 17 15.58 -9.49 -25.66
CA SER A 17 15.07 -10.63 -24.91
C SER A 17 13.91 -11.32 -25.63
N ALA A 18 13.67 -12.59 -25.28
CA ALA A 18 12.47 -13.30 -25.70
C ALA A 18 11.21 -12.54 -25.24
N PRO A 19 10.14 -12.50 -26.06
CA PRO A 19 8.91 -11.83 -25.69
C PRO A 19 8.21 -12.57 -24.56
N LEU A 20 7.72 -11.81 -23.56
CA LEU A 20 6.97 -12.30 -22.41
C LEU A 20 5.50 -11.93 -22.56
N ALA A 21 4.59 -12.88 -22.45
CA ALA A 21 3.16 -12.64 -22.44
C ALA A 21 2.56 -12.84 -21.06
N PHE A 22 1.56 -12.04 -20.73
CA PHE A 22 0.79 -12.07 -19.50
C PHE A 22 -0.70 -12.16 -19.81
N HIS A 23 -1.37 -13.18 -19.29
CA HIS A 23 -2.82 -13.33 -19.38
C HIS A 23 -3.48 -12.62 -18.20
N ALA A 24 -4.17 -11.50 -18.46
CA ALA A 24 -4.68 -10.62 -17.42
C ALA A 24 -5.74 -11.26 -16.52
N ARG A 25 -6.58 -12.17 -17.02
CA ARG A 25 -7.58 -12.89 -16.22
C ARG A 25 -6.99 -14.01 -15.40
N ASN A 26 -6.12 -14.81 -16.01
CA ASN A 26 -5.56 -15.99 -15.34
C ASN A 26 -4.42 -15.65 -14.38
N LEU A 27 -3.86 -14.42 -14.49
CA LEU A 27 -2.63 -14.00 -13.79
C LEU A 27 -1.45 -14.94 -14.08
N GLU A 28 -1.35 -15.39 -15.31
CA GLU A 28 -0.32 -16.29 -15.80
C GLU A 28 0.69 -15.56 -16.67
N VAL A 29 1.92 -16.02 -16.63
CA VAL A 29 3.05 -15.46 -17.38
C VAL A 29 3.71 -16.58 -18.18
N ALA A 30 3.93 -16.37 -19.49
CA ALA A 30 4.58 -17.32 -20.38
C ALA A 30 5.48 -16.60 -21.39
N GLU A 31 6.52 -17.29 -21.88
CA GLU A 31 7.22 -16.86 -23.09
C GLU A 31 6.39 -17.17 -24.33
N ILE A 32 6.51 -16.33 -25.33
CA ILE A 32 5.93 -16.56 -26.65
C ILE A 32 7.03 -16.50 -27.72
N SER A 33 6.77 -17.14 -28.86
CA SER A 33 7.71 -17.12 -29.99
C SER A 33 7.87 -15.72 -30.59
N GLU A 34 8.98 -15.48 -31.27
CA GLU A 34 9.17 -14.27 -32.08
C GLU A 34 8.15 -14.16 -33.23
N GLU A 35 7.70 -15.29 -33.76
CA GLU A 35 6.64 -15.34 -34.76
C GLU A 35 5.31 -14.87 -34.18
N THR A 36 4.88 -15.42 -33.05
CA THR A 36 3.69 -14.98 -32.32
C THR A 36 3.76 -13.49 -31.95
N TRP A 37 4.91 -13.04 -31.42
CA TRP A 37 5.15 -11.62 -31.16
C TRP A 37 4.98 -10.76 -32.40
N SER A 38 5.56 -11.15 -33.53
CA SER A 38 5.48 -10.38 -34.79
C SER A 38 4.06 -10.29 -35.29
N THR A 39 3.30 -11.39 -35.21
CA THR A 39 1.90 -11.47 -35.68
C THR A 39 0.94 -10.65 -34.79
N MET A 40 1.18 -10.55 -33.48
CA MET A 40 0.39 -9.67 -32.57
C MET A 40 0.40 -8.19 -33.01
N GLN A 41 1.31 -7.77 -33.87
CA GLN A 41 1.33 -6.40 -34.41
C GLN A 41 0.38 -6.15 -35.55
N ALA A 42 0.06 -7.20 -36.31
CA ALA A 42 -0.53 -7.06 -37.63
C ALA A 42 -2.06 -7.01 -37.62
N THR A 43 -2.74 -7.63 -36.67
CA THR A 43 -4.21 -7.72 -36.66
C THR A 43 -4.80 -7.96 -35.28
N ASP A 44 -5.96 -7.35 -35.01
CA ASP A 44 -6.88 -7.76 -33.94
C ASP A 44 -7.65 -9.05 -34.30
N ASP A 45 -7.50 -9.56 -35.52
CA ASP A 45 -8.16 -10.77 -36.02
C ASP A 45 -7.27 -12.02 -35.79
N ALA A 46 -7.92 -13.10 -35.35
CA ALA A 46 -7.28 -14.38 -35.07
C ALA A 46 -6.75 -15.04 -36.37
N ASN A 47 -5.44 -14.93 -36.62
CA ASN A 47 -4.72 -15.71 -37.62
C ASN A 47 -4.27 -17.05 -37.03
N GLU A 48 -3.92 -18.03 -37.88
CA GLU A 48 -3.39 -19.33 -37.45
C GLU A 48 -2.18 -19.20 -36.52
N ALA A 49 -1.31 -18.21 -36.74
CA ALA A 49 -0.16 -17.92 -35.85
C ALA A 49 -0.55 -17.44 -34.44
N LEU A 50 -1.79 -17.01 -34.24
CA LEU A 50 -2.36 -16.70 -32.93
C LEU A 50 -3.18 -17.85 -32.34
N ALA A 51 -3.17 -19.03 -32.92
CA ALA A 51 -3.93 -20.18 -32.45
C ALA A 51 -3.54 -20.53 -30.96
N GLU A 52 -2.25 -20.46 -30.63
CA GLU A 52 -1.72 -20.68 -29.30
C GLU A 52 -2.30 -19.64 -28.32
N LEU A 53 -2.27 -18.36 -28.64
CA LEU A 53 -2.86 -17.31 -27.82
C LEU A 53 -4.37 -17.41 -27.76
N SER A 54 -5.03 -17.84 -28.81
CA SER A 54 -6.47 -18.06 -28.86
C SER A 54 -6.88 -19.20 -27.94
N ALA A 55 -6.12 -20.31 -27.93
CA ALA A 55 -6.33 -21.41 -27.01
C ALA A 55 -6.16 -20.96 -25.56
N TRP A 56 -5.07 -20.23 -25.27
CA TRP A 56 -4.82 -19.69 -23.92
C TRP A 56 -5.91 -18.69 -23.46
N GLU A 57 -6.42 -17.87 -24.37
CA GLU A 57 -7.53 -16.94 -24.08
C GLU A 57 -8.87 -17.67 -23.83
N GLN A 58 -9.09 -18.83 -24.47
CA GLN A 58 -10.28 -19.66 -24.27
C GLN A 58 -10.20 -20.51 -22.99
N ASP A 59 -9.01 -20.89 -22.59
CA ASP A 59 -8.73 -21.62 -21.34
C ASP A 59 -8.77 -20.63 -20.16
N SER A 60 -9.91 -19.93 -20.02
CA SER A 60 -10.16 -19.08 -18.87
C SER A 60 -10.40 -19.96 -17.67
N ASN A 61 -9.42 -20.03 -16.78
CA ASN A 61 -9.51 -20.80 -15.56
C ASN A 61 -10.68 -20.25 -14.71
N PRO A 62 -11.79 -21.01 -14.57
CA PRO A 62 -12.91 -20.61 -13.72
C PRO A 62 -12.54 -20.54 -12.24
N ASP A 63 -11.40 -21.12 -11.86
CA ASP A 63 -10.91 -21.16 -10.48
C ASP A 63 -10.03 -19.95 -10.11
N VAL A 64 -9.83 -19.01 -11.03
CA VAL A 64 -9.17 -17.74 -10.66
C VAL A 64 -9.98 -17.03 -9.59
N LYS A 65 -9.42 -17.01 -8.41
CA LYS A 65 -10.09 -16.46 -7.23
C LYS A 65 -10.22 -14.95 -7.38
N SER A 66 -11.43 -14.48 -7.60
CA SER A 66 -11.75 -13.09 -7.35
C SER A 66 -11.41 -12.80 -5.88
N GLY A 67 -10.54 -11.84 -5.64
CA GLY A 67 -10.23 -11.36 -4.29
C GLY A 67 -11.38 -10.55 -3.72
N LYS A 68 -12.57 -11.17 -3.61
CA LYS A 68 -13.73 -10.55 -2.97
C LYS A 68 -13.39 -10.24 -1.53
N LEU A 69 -13.42 -8.97 -1.19
CA LEU A 69 -13.35 -8.56 0.19
C LEU A 69 -14.53 -9.20 0.93
N GLU A 70 -14.24 -9.91 2.01
CA GLU A 70 -15.30 -10.45 2.84
C GLU A 70 -16.17 -9.31 3.39
N PRO A 71 -17.50 -9.51 3.51
CA PRO A 71 -18.40 -8.49 4.02
C PRO A 71 -17.99 -8.02 5.43
N GLY A 72 -18.16 -6.74 5.69
CA GLY A 72 -17.95 -6.14 7.00
C GLY A 72 -16.59 -5.46 7.18
N ILE A 73 -16.56 -4.49 8.09
CA ILE A 73 -15.36 -3.71 8.43
C ILE A 73 -14.45 -4.57 9.31
N ARG A 74 -13.33 -4.97 8.76
CA ARG A 74 -12.31 -5.83 9.39
C ARG A 74 -11.01 -5.10 9.71
N SER A 75 -10.92 -3.85 9.30
CA SER A 75 -9.75 -3.02 9.54
C SER A 75 -10.14 -1.60 9.89
N LEU A 76 -9.54 -1.07 10.95
CA LEU A 76 -9.65 0.33 11.32
C LEU A 76 -8.26 0.95 11.36
N THR A 77 -8.13 2.13 10.76
CA THR A 77 -7.00 3.02 11.06
C THR A 77 -7.49 4.05 12.07
N ILE A 78 -6.76 4.23 13.16
CA ILE A 78 -7.14 5.14 14.26
C ILE A 78 -6.12 6.26 14.35
N ASN A 79 -6.58 7.48 14.14
CA ASN A 79 -5.77 8.67 14.35
C ASN A 79 -5.77 9.03 15.85
N VAL A 80 -4.75 8.56 16.57
CA VAL A 80 -4.69 8.73 18.03
C VAL A 80 -4.32 10.14 18.46
N THR A 81 -3.75 10.96 17.58
CA THR A 81 -3.44 12.37 17.82
C THR A 81 -3.28 13.15 16.51
N GLN A 82 -3.70 14.42 16.52
CA GLN A 82 -3.49 15.35 15.40
C GLN A 82 -2.13 16.08 15.49
N ILE A 83 -1.35 15.85 16.56
CA ILE A 83 -0.07 16.53 16.77
C ILE A 83 1.05 15.70 16.16
N CYS A 84 2.04 16.38 15.56
CA CYS A 84 3.31 15.79 15.16
C CYS A 84 4.48 16.62 15.72
N ASN A 85 5.59 15.95 16.01
CA ASN A 85 6.85 16.59 16.41
C ASN A 85 7.74 16.98 15.22
N LEU A 86 7.41 16.53 13.99
CA LEU A 86 8.06 16.91 12.74
C LEU A 86 7.24 17.93 11.94
N LYS A 87 7.86 18.47 10.87
CA LYS A 87 7.27 19.40 9.89
C LYS A 87 7.59 18.93 8.46
N CYS A 88 7.19 17.69 8.11
CA CYS A 88 7.48 17.14 6.78
C CYS A 88 6.88 18.02 5.68
N THR A 89 7.68 18.31 4.62
CA THR A 89 7.32 19.28 3.57
C THR A 89 6.13 18.85 2.72
N TYR A 90 5.90 17.54 2.60
CA TYR A 90 4.81 16.94 1.83
C TYR A 90 3.69 16.36 2.71
N CYS A 91 3.65 16.71 4.01
CA CYS A 91 2.73 16.09 4.95
C CYS A 91 1.27 16.45 4.63
N ALA A 92 0.53 15.50 4.10
CA ALA A 92 -0.90 15.68 3.87
C ALA A 92 -1.71 15.61 5.19
N ALA A 93 -1.13 15.04 6.26
CA ALA A 93 -1.72 15.08 7.61
C ALA A 93 -1.57 16.45 8.29
N GLY A 94 -0.72 17.30 7.71
CA GLY A 94 -0.58 18.68 8.12
C GLY A 94 0.13 18.90 9.45
N GLY A 95 0.28 18.00 10.35
CA GLY A 95 0.90 18.20 11.69
C GLY A 95 0.57 19.51 12.40
N ASP A 96 -0.11 20.40 11.69
CA ASP A 96 -0.53 21.76 12.02
C ASP A 96 -2.03 21.88 12.37
N GLY A 97 -2.76 20.76 12.29
CA GLY A 97 -4.18 20.68 12.51
C GLY A 97 -5.04 20.59 11.25
N THR A 98 -4.45 20.38 10.08
CA THR A 98 -5.20 20.20 8.83
C THR A 98 -6.24 19.07 8.95
N TYR A 99 -5.96 18.01 9.72
CA TYR A 99 -6.91 16.97 10.08
C TYR A 99 -7.77 17.29 11.32
N GLY A 100 -8.04 18.54 11.58
CA GLY A 100 -8.80 19.03 12.74
C GLY A 100 -7.94 19.83 13.70
N ALA A 101 -8.40 20.04 14.96
CA ALA A 101 -7.66 20.84 15.93
C ALA A 101 -6.29 20.23 16.25
N ALA A 102 -5.22 20.99 16.07
CA ALA A 102 -3.83 20.54 16.17
C ALA A 102 -3.43 19.87 17.50
N GLN A 103 -4.18 20.09 18.55
CA GLN A 103 -3.92 19.55 19.89
C GLN A 103 -4.84 18.39 20.27
N THR A 104 -5.66 17.89 19.34
CA THR A 104 -6.66 16.87 19.66
C THR A 104 -5.97 15.51 19.75
N LYS A 105 -6.04 14.90 20.95
CA LYS A 105 -5.80 13.48 21.20
C LYS A 105 -7.14 12.76 21.19
N ILE A 106 -7.15 11.50 20.75
CA ILE A 106 -8.35 10.69 20.78
C ILE A 106 -8.81 10.50 22.24
N ASN A 107 -10.11 10.60 22.46
CA ASN A 107 -10.71 10.23 23.75
C ASN A 107 -10.96 8.72 23.74
N VAL A 108 -10.12 7.97 24.46
CA VAL A 108 -10.18 6.51 24.47
C VAL A 108 -11.51 6.02 25.03
N GLU A 109 -12.06 6.60 26.10
CA GLU A 109 -13.34 6.21 26.68
C GLU A 109 -14.49 6.27 25.66
N LYS A 110 -14.46 7.23 24.72
CA LYS A 110 -15.43 7.34 23.62
C LYS A 110 -15.12 6.40 22.47
N THR A 111 -13.85 6.01 22.30
CA THR A 111 -13.41 5.10 21.22
C THR A 111 -13.75 3.64 21.56
N LEU A 112 -13.73 3.24 22.84
CA LEU A 112 -13.99 1.86 23.22
C LEU A 112 -15.39 1.35 22.81
N PRO A 113 -16.50 2.09 23.01
CA PRO A 113 -17.81 1.70 22.47
C PRO A 113 -17.84 1.55 20.95
N GLN A 114 -17.14 2.43 20.24
CA GLN A 114 -17.01 2.36 18.78
C GLN A 114 -16.28 1.08 18.34
N LEU A 115 -15.20 0.71 19.00
CA LEU A 115 -14.48 -0.54 18.74
C LEU A 115 -15.34 -1.76 19.05
N LYS A 116 -16.09 -1.73 20.16
CA LYS A 116 -17.06 -2.78 20.50
C LYS A 116 -18.08 -2.98 19.39
N PHE A 117 -18.67 -1.91 18.87
CA PHE A 117 -19.62 -1.95 17.76
C PHE A 117 -19.07 -2.70 16.51
N PHE A 118 -17.81 -2.42 16.11
CA PHE A 118 -17.21 -3.10 14.98
C PHE A 118 -16.85 -4.56 15.30
N LEU A 119 -16.32 -4.84 16.47
CA LEU A 119 -15.96 -6.20 16.88
C LEU A 119 -17.20 -7.11 16.98
N GLU A 120 -18.31 -6.63 17.50
CA GLU A 120 -19.56 -7.40 17.63
C GLU A 120 -20.18 -7.78 16.27
N LYS A 121 -19.91 -7.00 15.21
CA LYS A 121 -20.36 -7.29 13.84
C LYS A 121 -19.49 -8.30 13.10
N LEU A 122 -18.30 -8.61 13.61
CA LEU A 122 -17.43 -9.61 12.98
C LEU A 122 -17.94 -11.03 13.28
N PRO A 123 -17.82 -11.95 12.32
CA PRO A 123 -18.01 -13.36 12.60
C PRO A 123 -16.90 -13.89 13.54
N ASP A 124 -17.22 -14.95 14.28
CA ASP A 124 -16.22 -15.66 15.07
C ASP A 124 -15.13 -16.25 14.15
N ASN A 125 -13.94 -16.51 14.71
CA ASN A 125 -12.78 -17.01 13.96
C ASN A 125 -12.31 -16.07 12.84
N SER A 126 -12.47 -14.77 12.99
CA SER A 126 -12.06 -13.77 12.00
C SER A 126 -10.80 -13.01 12.39
N ASN A 127 -10.21 -12.31 11.42
CA ASN A 127 -9.12 -11.37 11.67
C ASN A 127 -9.68 -9.95 11.82
N PHE A 128 -9.09 -9.18 12.74
CA PHE A 128 -9.37 -7.76 12.89
C PHE A 128 -8.06 -6.97 12.96
N LYS A 129 -7.90 -6.00 12.07
CA LYS A 129 -6.67 -5.18 12.02
C LYS A 129 -6.91 -3.79 12.55
N ILE A 130 -6.02 -3.32 13.44
CA ILE A 130 -5.95 -1.93 13.84
C ILE A 130 -4.60 -1.35 13.41
N THR A 131 -4.64 -0.21 12.74
CA THR A 131 -3.45 0.57 12.43
C THR A 131 -3.52 1.90 13.18
N PHE A 132 -2.55 2.15 14.04
CA PHE A 132 -2.41 3.43 14.71
C PHE A 132 -1.68 4.42 13.81
N LEU A 133 -2.30 5.57 13.60
CA LEU A 133 -1.84 6.66 12.76
C LEU A 133 -2.04 8.00 13.51
N GLY A 134 -1.66 9.10 12.90
CA GLY A 134 -1.92 10.43 13.41
C GLY A 134 -0.97 11.45 12.83
N GLY A 135 -0.73 12.53 13.54
CA GLY A 135 0.46 13.33 13.35
C GLY A 135 1.69 12.47 13.66
N GLU A 136 1.91 12.20 14.97
CA GLU A 136 2.86 11.17 15.41
C GLU A 136 2.22 10.33 16.53
N PRO A 137 1.85 9.07 16.27
CA PRO A 137 1.08 8.28 17.23
C PRO A 137 1.85 7.99 18.54
N LEU A 138 3.18 7.92 18.51
CA LEU A 138 4.00 7.68 19.70
C LEU A 138 4.06 8.89 20.66
N LEU A 139 3.41 10.01 20.35
CA LEU A 139 3.12 11.07 21.32
C LEU A 139 2.01 10.69 22.31
N TYR A 140 1.26 9.60 22.04
CA TYR A 140 0.21 9.10 22.92
C TYR A 140 0.25 7.57 23.06
N PRO A 141 1.38 7.00 23.57
CA PRO A 141 1.56 5.56 23.69
C PRO A 141 0.57 4.91 24.67
N GLU A 142 0.14 5.62 25.72
CA GLU A 142 -0.83 5.14 26.70
C GLU A 142 -2.18 4.82 26.03
N GLY A 143 -2.67 5.70 25.15
CA GLY A 143 -3.91 5.47 24.41
C GLY A 143 -3.82 4.28 23.46
N ILE A 144 -2.65 4.09 22.82
CA ILE A 144 -2.38 2.91 21.98
C ILE A 144 -2.48 1.63 22.82
N GLN A 145 -1.85 1.61 23.99
CA GLN A 145 -1.85 0.45 24.88
C GLN A 145 -3.27 0.12 25.38
N GLU A 146 -4.02 1.14 25.81
CA GLU A 146 -5.38 0.96 26.30
C GLU A 146 -6.30 0.40 25.24
N ILE A 147 -6.28 0.97 24.01
CA ILE A 147 -7.04 0.47 22.87
C ILE A 147 -6.63 -0.97 22.54
N GLY A 148 -5.33 -1.26 22.47
CA GLY A 148 -4.83 -2.59 22.18
C GLY A 148 -5.27 -3.65 23.17
N ASN A 149 -5.20 -3.33 24.48
CA ASN A 149 -5.64 -4.22 25.56
C ASN A 149 -7.14 -4.47 25.49
N TYR A 150 -7.94 -3.43 25.26
CA TYR A 150 -9.40 -3.56 25.14
C TYR A 150 -9.79 -4.47 23.98
N VAL A 151 -9.18 -4.25 22.80
CA VAL A 151 -9.48 -5.08 21.61
C VAL A 151 -9.13 -6.54 21.85
N ARG A 152 -7.99 -6.84 22.48
CA ARG A 152 -7.62 -8.21 22.84
C ARG A 152 -8.61 -8.85 23.80
N LEU A 153 -9.06 -8.10 24.82
CA LEU A 153 -10.04 -8.58 25.77
C LEU A 153 -11.36 -8.93 25.09
N MET A 154 -11.87 -8.05 24.21
CA MET A 154 -13.13 -8.25 23.49
C MET A 154 -13.04 -9.38 22.45
N ALA A 155 -11.86 -9.58 21.86
CA ALA A 155 -11.61 -10.59 20.84
C ALA A 155 -11.49 -12.02 21.41
N ALA A 156 -11.02 -12.18 22.65
CA ALA A 156 -10.64 -13.47 23.24
C ALA A 156 -11.80 -14.47 23.29
N GLY A 157 -13.01 -14.02 23.68
CA GLY A 157 -14.20 -14.89 23.83
C GLY A 157 -14.79 -15.40 22.50
N ARG A 158 -14.33 -14.88 21.35
CA ARG A 158 -14.90 -15.16 20.03
C ARG A 158 -13.87 -15.68 19.01
N ASN A 159 -12.67 -16.01 19.46
CA ASN A 159 -11.56 -16.42 18.62
C ASN A 159 -11.30 -15.43 17.45
N ILE A 160 -11.47 -14.14 17.71
CA ILE A 160 -11.07 -13.08 16.78
C ILE A 160 -9.57 -12.84 16.98
N HIS A 161 -8.82 -12.75 15.87
CA HIS A 161 -7.36 -12.57 15.90
C HIS A 161 -7.01 -11.11 15.62
N PRO A 162 -6.80 -10.27 16.66
CA PRO A 162 -6.42 -8.88 16.46
C PRO A 162 -4.96 -8.77 15.99
N ARG A 163 -4.75 -7.93 14.99
CA ARG A 163 -3.41 -7.56 14.50
C ARG A 163 -3.24 -6.05 14.62
N PHE A 164 -2.13 -5.65 15.21
CA PHE A 164 -1.83 -4.23 15.42
C PHE A 164 -0.69 -3.79 14.53
N SER A 165 -0.85 -2.60 13.95
CA SER A 165 0.18 -1.92 13.17
C SER A 165 0.30 -0.47 13.64
N ILE A 166 1.46 0.13 13.49
CA ILE A 166 1.68 1.56 13.73
C ILE A 166 2.46 2.15 12.56
N VAL A 167 2.09 3.38 12.17
CA VAL A 167 2.89 4.19 11.25
C VAL A 167 3.44 5.36 12.03
N THR A 168 4.75 5.41 12.21
CA THR A 168 5.46 6.40 13.02
C THR A 168 6.59 7.04 12.23
N ASN A 169 6.96 8.26 12.59
CA ASN A 169 8.17 8.89 12.07
C ASN A 169 9.47 8.35 12.74
N GLY A 170 9.34 7.44 13.70
CA GLY A 170 10.47 6.74 14.32
C GLY A 170 11.28 7.54 15.35
N THR A 171 11.11 8.85 15.43
CA THR A 171 11.94 9.73 16.29
C THR A 171 11.65 9.63 17.79
N LEU A 172 10.56 8.98 18.17
CA LEU A 172 10.13 8.81 19.55
C LEU A 172 10.24 7.37 20.03
N ILE A 173 10.97 6.53 19.32
CA ILE A 173 11.25 5.17 19.75
C ILE A 173 12.23 5.21 20.91
N ASN A 174 11.80 4.71 22.06
CA ASN A 174 12.54 4.62 23.32
C ASN A 174 11.97 3.47 24.14
N GLU A 175 12.56 3.17 25.30
CA GLU A 175 12.14 2.06 26.16
C GLU A 175 10.64 2.08 26.48
N LYS A 176 10.08 3.26 26.84
CA LYS A 176 8.65 3.40 27.15
C LYS A 176 7.77 3.04 25.95
N THR A 177 8.05 3.62 24.78
CA THR A 177 7.25 3.37 23.57
C THR A 177 7.43 1.94 23.05
N LEU A 178 8.65 1.38 23.15
CA LEU A 178 8.91 -0.03 22.79
C LEU A 178 8.16 -1.00 23.70
N ASN A 179 8.02 -0.71 24.99
CA ASN A 179 7.24 -1.56 25.89
C ASN A 179 5.77 -1.62 25.48
N VAL A 180 5.20 -0.50 25.02
CA VAL A 180 3.84 -0.48 24.46
C VAL A 180 3.78 -1.30 23.15
N LEU A 181 4.71 -1.08 22.20
CA LEU A 181 4.72 -1.78 20.92
C LEU A 181 4.90 -3.29 21.08
N LYS A 182 5.75 -3.73 22.00
CA LYS A 182 5.92 -5.15 22.37
C LYS A 182 4.63 -5.71 22.99
N SER A 183 3.97 -4.98 23.90
CA SER A 183 2.75 -5.44 24.59
C SER A 183 1.64 -5.80 23.60
N ILE A 184 1.57 -5.13 22.47
CA ILE A 184 0.59 -5.40 21.39
C ILE A 184 1.16 -6.16 20.20
N GLN A 185 2.45 -6.54 20.23
CA GLN A 185 3.15 -7.19 19.10
C GLN A 185 2.95 -6.45 17.78
N ALA A 186 3.21 -5.13 17.79
CA ALA A 186 2.92 -4.27 16.67
C ALA A 186 3.79 -4.58 15.45
N ASN A 187 3.19 -4.56 14.25
CA ASN A 187 3.93 -4.30 13.02
C ASN A 187 4.26 -2.81 12.98
N ILE A 188 5.49 -2.45 12.67
CA ILE A 188 5.96 -1.07 12.72
C ILE A 188 6.38 -0.61 11.33
N THR A 189 5.71 0.43 10.83
CA THR A 189 6.15 1.15 9.63
C THR A 189 6.83 2.44 10.08
N ILE A 190 8.11 2.57 9.76
CA ILE A 190 8.93 3.73 10.09
C ILE A 190 9.05 4.60 8.85
N SER A 191 8.58 5.83 8.97
CA SER A 191 8.61 6.81 7.89
C SER A 191 9.98 7.48 7.81
N VAL A 192 10.77 7.16 6.79
CA VAL A 192 12.10 7.72 6.53
C VAL A 192 12.36 7.75 5.03
N ASP A 193 12.85 8.87 4.49
CA ASP A 193 13.01 9.04 3.03
C ASP A 193 14.43 8.70 2.54
N GLY A 194 15.32 8.26 3.43
CA GLY A 194 16.68 7.91 3.09
C GLY A 194 17.72 8.51 4.06
N PRO A 195 18.97 8.73 3.63
CA PRO A 195 20.02 9.31 4.46
C PRO A 195 19.71 10.77 4.83
N ALA A 196 20.43 11.34 5.80
CA ALA A 196 20.24 12.69 6.32
C ALA A 196 20.20 13.77 5.24
N SER A 197 20.98 13.61 4.18
CA SER A 197 21.01 14.54 3.03
C SER A 197 19.65 14.66 2.31
N ILE A 198 18.78 13.69 2.45
CA ILE A 198 17.42 13.64 1.89
C ILE A 198 16.41 13.82 3.02
N ASN A 199 16.42 12.94 4.02
CA ASN A 199 15.37 12.86 5.03
C ASN A 199 15.27 14.12 5.89
N ASP A 200 16.38 14.73 6.30
CA ASP A 200 16.32 15.93 7.15
C ASP A 200 15.76 17.16 6.42
N LYS A 201 15.82 17.15 5.07
CA LYS A 201 15.21 18.20 4.24
C LYS A 201 13.70 17.99 4.06
N SER A 202 13.27 16.76 3.82
CA SER A 202 11.88 16.43 3.57
C SER A 202 11.08 16.24 4.87
N ARG A 203 11.75 15.81 5.97
CA ARG A 203 11.17 15.56 7.30
C ARG A 203 11.87 16.34 8.41
N PRO A 204 11.95 17.69 8.32
CA PRO A 204 12.67 18.48 9.32
C PRO A 204 11.98 18.39 10.68
N THR A 205 12.79 18.40 11.75
CA THR A 205 12.30 18.61 13.11
C THR A 205 11.89 20.07 13.34
N LYS A 206 11.11 20.33 14.39
CA LYS A 206 10.75 21.71 14.77
C LYS A 206 11.93 22.50 15.36
N THR A 207 12.97 21.80 15.81
CA THR A 207 14.14 22.37 16.49
C THR A 207 15.36 22.52 15.58
N GLY A 208 15.34 21.96 14.37
CA GLY A 208 16.48 21.92 13.47
C GLY A 208 17.47 20.78 13.72
N ALA A 209 17.22 19.91 14.71
CA ALA A 209 18.00 18.69 14.91
C ALA A 209 17.77 17.69 13.77
N SER A 210 18.71 16.78 13.52
CA SER A 210 18.57 15.73 12.53
C SER A 210 17.46 14.75 12.90
N SER A 211 16.43 14.65 12.07
CA SER A 211 15.40 13.63 12.23
C SER A 211 15.94 12.24 11.87
N THR A 212 16.89 12.16 10.97
CA THR A 212 17.52 10.90 10.54
C THR A 212 18.31 10.24 11.68
N GLU A 213 19.11 11.02 12.43
CA GLU A 213 19.84 10.48 13.59
C GLU A 213 18.87 9.89 14.61
N MET A 214 17.78 10.59 14.91
CA MET A 214 16.74 10.10 15.82
C MET A 214 16.09 8.80 15.33
N VAL A 215 15.83 8.68 14.03
CA VAL A 215 15.29 7.46 13.42
C VAL A 215 16.29 6.31 13.49
N VAL A 216 17.57 6.56 13.21
CA VAL A 216 18.62 5.54 13.28
C VAL A 216 18.77 5.02 14.72
N ASP A 217 18.74 5.90 15.72
CA ASP A 217 18.74 5.51 17.14
C ASP A 217 17.52 4.65 17.47
N GLY A 218 16.34 5.01 16.97
CA GLY A 218 15.13 4.21 17.11
C GLY A 218 15.24 2.83 16.49
N LEU A 219 15.81 2.73 15.28
CA LEU A 219 16.05 1.45 14.58
C LEU A 219 17.01 0.55 15.34
N ASN A 220 18.08 1.12 15.92
CA ASN A 220 19.03 0.37 16.77
C ASN A 220 18.33 -0.20 18.01
N GLN A 221 17.44 0.56 18.63
CA GLN A 221 16.64 0.08 19.78
C GLN A 221 15.64 -1.01 19.38
N ILE A 222 14.99 -0.90 18.21
CA ILE A 222 14.13 -1.94 17.64
C ILE A 222 14.91 -3.23 17.41
N SER A 223 16.10 -3.15 16.81
CA SER A 223 16.95 -4.30 16.54
C SER A 223 17.25 -5.10 17.81
N ALA A 224 17.45 -4.43 18.94
CA ALA A 224 17.74 -5.08 20.23
C ALA A 224 16.54 -5.90 20.80
N VAL A 225 15.31 -5.66 20.31
CA VAL A 225 14.08 -6.31 20.77
C VAL A 225 13.29 -6.94 19.62
N ARG A 226 13.95 -7.21 18.50
CA ARG A 226 13.36 -7.60 17.23
C ARG A 226 12.32 -8.74 17.34
N ASP A 227 12.67 -9.79 18.07
CA ASP A 227 11.85 -11.00 18.21
C ASP A 227 10.53 -10.77 18.98
N SER A 228 10.40 -9.65 19.67
CA SER A 228 9.21 -9.28 20.43
C SER A 228 8.22 -8.42 19.63
N LEU A 229 8.55 -8.07 18.41
CA LEU A 229 7.79 -7.19 17.52
C LEU A 229 7.26 -7.97 16.31
N GLY A 230 6.31 -7.37 15.60
CA GLY A 230 5.87 -7.85 14.30
C GLY A 230 6.82 -7.43 13.16
N LEU A 231 6.28 -7.30 11.95
CA LEU A 231 7.05 -6.87 10.78
C LEU A 231 7.52 -5.42 10.93
N ILE A 232 8.75 -5.17 10.51
CA ILE A 232 9.35 -3.83 10.44
C ILE A 232 9.46 -3.40 8.99
N THR A 233 8.88 -2.25 8.65
CA THR A 233 8.90 -1.68 7.31
C THR A 233 9.51 -0.29 7.33
N LEU A 234 10.45 0.01 6.44
CA LEU A 234 10.89 1.38 6.15
C LEU A 234 10.08 1.93 5.00
N HIS A 235 9.51 3.12 5.17
CA HIS A 235 8.61 3.74 4.20
C HIS A 235 9.05 5.17 3.88
N GLY A 236 9.41 5.42 2.62
CA GLY A 236 9.68 6.75 2.09
C GLY A 236 8.58 7.28 1.18
N VAL A 237 8.37 8.59 1.24
CA VAL A 237 7.48 9.32 0.34
C VAL A 237 8.30 10.26 -0.51
N PHE A 238 8.17 10.13 -1.83
CA PHE A 238 9.01 10.81 -2.82
C PHE A 238 8.18 11.69 -3.74
N ASN A 239 8.71 12.87 -4.04
CA ASN A 239 8.19 13.83 -4.98
C ASN A 239 9.35 14.46 -5.77
N ALA A 240 9.09 15.45 -6.61
CA ALA A 240 10.12 16.11 -7.41
C ALA A 240 11.31 16.67 -6.58
N ASP A 241 11.07 17.07 -5.32
CA ASP A 241 12.08 17.73 -4.47
C ASP A 241 13.03 16.75 -3.77
N ASN A 242 12.63 15.48 -3.59
CA ASN A 242 13.42 14.46 -2.86
C ASN A 242 13.58 13.14 -3.63
N LEU A 243 13.47 13.16 -4.94
CA LEU A 243 13.43 11.98 -5.81
C LEU A 243 14.83 11.35 -5.99
N ASP A 244 15.34 10.70 -4.95
CA ASP A 244 16.58 9.92 -4.99
C ASP A 244 16.35 8.55 -4.29
N LEU A 245 15.57 7.71 -4.98
CA LEU A 245 15.18 6.39 -4.46
C LEU A 245 16.37 5.44 -4.33
N ILE A 246 17.39 5.62 -5.17
CA ILE A 246 18.58 4.76 -5.14
C ILE A 246 19.33 4.96 -3.83
N LYS A 247 19.55 6.22 -3.42
CA LYS A 247 20.18 6.49 -2.12
C LYS A 247 19.29 6.02 -0.96
N ALA A 248 17.98 6.18 -1.07
CA ALA A 248 17.05 5.66 -0.06
C ALA A 248 17.14 4.14 0.05
N TYR A 249 17.17 3.41 -1.07
CA TYR A 249 17.31 1.96 -1.08
C TYR A 249 18.63 1.49 -0.45
N GLU A 250 19.76 2.10 -0.81
CA GLU A 250 21.06 1.76 -0.22
C GLU A 250 21.11 2.12 1.29
N PHE A 251 20.39 3.16 1.72
CA PHE A 251 20.26 3.48 3.14
C PHE A 251 19.41 2.44 3.88
N TYR A 252 18.26 2.03 3.33
CA TYR A 252 17.36 1.05 3.97
C TYR A 252 18.02 -0.31 4.17
N ARG A 253 18.88 -0.72 3.24
CA ARG A 253 19.59 -2.00 3.30
C ARG A 253 20.63 -2.10 4.42
N GLN A 254 20.94 -1.01 5.12
CA GLN A 254 21.83 -1.01 6.27
C GLN A 254 21.16 -1.55 7.54
N PHE A 255 19.84 -1.69 7.53
CA PHE A 255 19.05 -2.08 8.69
C PHE A 255 18.43 -3.47 8.49
N ASP A 256 18.31 -4.20 9.61
CA ASP A 256 17.61 -5.50 9.65
C ASP A 256 16.11 -5.27 9.74
N VAL A 257 15.47 -5.14 8.56
CA VAL A 257 14.04 -4.91 8.41
C VAL A 257 13.44 -5.84 7.35
N ASP A 258 12.13 -6.06 7.42
CA ASP A 258 11.44 -7.02 6.57
C ASP A 258 11.07 -6.46 5.21
N LYS A 259 10.69 -5.16 5.16
CA LYS A 259 10.14 -4.54 3.96
C LYS A 259 10.65 -3.12 3.73
N TYR A 260 10.67 -2.75 2.44
CA TYR A 260 10.90 -1.38 1.97
C TYR A 260 9.69 -0.91 1.15
N GLU A 261 9.17 0.27 1.47
CA GLU A 261 8.08 0.90 0.73
C GLU A 261 8.54 2.22 0.13
N PHE A 262 8.33 2.37 -1.17
CA PHE A 262 8.61 3.59 -1.92
C PHE A 262 7.30 4.12 -2.49
N THR A 263 6.80 5.21 -1.93
CA THR A 263 5.53 5.81 -2.35
C THR A 263 5.78 7.13 -3.07
N TYR A 264 5.23 7.27 -4.26
CA TYR A 264 5.18 8.56 -4.92
C TYR A 264 4.11 9.44 -4.28
N SER A 265 4.43 10.70 -3.99
CA SER A 265 3.54 11.61 -3.27
C SER A 265 2.20 11.79 -3.99
N VAL A 266 1.12 11.78 -3.22
CA VAL A 266 -0.24 12.00 -3.74
C VAL A 266 -0.51 13.44 -4.17
N SER A 267 0.31 14.39 -3.71
CA SER A 267 0.19 15.81 -4.03
C SER A 267 0.98 16.23 -5.27
N ASP A 268 1.81 15.34 -5.81
CA ASP A 268 2.63 15.60 -6.98
C ASP A 268 2.14 14.75 -8.17
N ASN A 269 1.93 15.37 -9.32
CA ASN A 269 1.45 14.71 -10.54
C ASN A 269 2.24 15.12 -11.78
N ASP A 270 3.49 15.58 -11.62
CA ASP A 270 4.37 15.93 -12.70
C ASP A 270 4.81 14.73 -13.53
N ASP A 271 4.71 14.81 -14.86
CA ASP A 271 5.05 13.71 -15.79
C ASP A 271 6.54 13.34 -15.71
N VAL A 272 7.42 14.32 -15.61
CA VAL A 272 8.88 14.10 -15.57
C VAL A 272 9.27 13.34 -14.32
N SER A 273 8.81 13.79 -13.15
CA SER A 273 9.08 13.14 -11.86
C SER A 273 8.45 11.75 -11.77
N ASN A 274 7.27 11.54 -12.36
CA ASN A 274 6.64 10.22 -12.46
C ASN A 274 7.47 9.24 -13.28
N ARG A 275 8.04 9.67 -14.41
CA ARG A 275 8.93 8.84 -15.25
C ARG A 275 10.24 8.54 -14.55
N GLU A 276 10.81 9.53 -13.88
CA GLU A 276 12.04 9.37 -13.10
C GLU A 276 11.83 8.40 -11.94
N PHE A 277 10.72 8.51 -11.19
CA PHE A 277 10.35 7.56 -10.15
C PHE A 277 10.32 6.12 -10.69
N VAL A 278 9.65 5.89 -11.81
CA VAL A 278 9.58 4.58 -12.46
C VAL A 278 10.98 4.10 -12.89
N SER A 279 11.79 4.99 -13.48
CA SER A 279 13.14 4.68 -13.92
C SER A 279 14.01 4.19 -12.74
N GLN A 280 13.97 4.90 -11.63
CA GLN A 280 14.72 4.54 -10.42
C GLN A 280 14.18 3.26 -9.78
N MET A 281 12.87 3.05 -9.72
CA MET A 281 12.28 1.80 -9.25
C MET A 281 12.71 0.59 -10.09
N ASN A 282 12.81 0.75 -11.40
CA ASN A 282 13.32 -0.30 -12.29
C ASN A 282 14.81 -0.62 -12.02
N LEU A 283 15.61 0.40 -11.75
CA LEU A 283 17.02 0.22 -11.36
C LEU A 283 17.14 -0.46 -10.00
N ILE A 284 16.29 -0.11 -9.04
CA ILE A 284 16.21 -0.76 -7.73
C ILE A 284 15.83 -2.23 -7.89
N ALA A 285 14.81 -2.54 -8.71
CA ALA A 285 14.42 -3.92 -8.98
C ALA A 285 15.58 -4.74 -9.55
N LYS A 286 16.28 -4.20 -10.56
CA LYS A 286 17.48 -4.82 -11.14
C LYS A 286 18.57 -5.06 -10.11
N THR A 287 18.83 -4.05 -9.28
CA THR A 287 19.89 -4.11 -8.25
C THR A 287 19.54 -5.12 -7.15
N ALA A 288 18.28 -5.12 -6.67
CA ALA A 288 17.80 -6.04 -5.67
C ALA A 288 17.87 -7.48 -6.18
N TYR A 289 17.39 -7.72 -7.40
CA TYR A 289 17.46 -9.05 -8.00
C TYR A 289 18.89 -9.55 -8.19
N ALA A 290 19.80 -8.71 -8.66
CA ALA A 290 21.22 -9.06 -8.82
C ALA A 290 21.91 -9.37 -7.48
N LYS A 291 21.49 -8.75 -6.38
CA LYS A 291 22.06 -8.94 -5.04
C LYS A 291 21.54 -10.17 -4.28
N GLY A 292 20.29 -10.55 -4.50
CA GLY A 292 19.66 -11.63 -3.70
C GLY A 292 18.47 -12.32 -4.36
N GLY A 293 18.32 -12.18 -5.68
CA GLY A 293 17.25 -12.81 -6.45
C GLY A 293 15.87 -12.35 -6.01
N GLU A 294 14.89 -13.24 -6.16
CA GLU A 294 13.52 -13.00 -5.77
C GLU A 294 13.36 -12.61 -4.30
N ARG A 295 14.14 -13.24 -3.41
CA ARG A 295 14.04 -12.97 -1.96
C ARG A 295 14.33 -11.51 -1.63
N GLU A 296 15.34 -10.91 -2.23
CA GLU A 296 15.67 -9.50 -1.99
C GLU A 296 14.66 -8.58 -2.68
N LEU A 297 14.19 -8.95 -3.87
CA LEU A 297 13.17 -8.18 -4.57
C LEU A 297 11.83 -8.16 -3.83
N ARG A 298 11.46 -9.26 -3.17
CA ARG A 298 10.25 -9.34 -2.32
C ARG A 298 10.32 -8.50 -1.04
N LYS A 299 11.48 -8.00 -0.65
CA LYS A 299 11.56 -6.97 0.40
C LYS A 299 10.95 -5.64 -0.05
N ILE A 300 10.87 -5.37 -1.34
CA ILE A 300 10.24 -4.17 -1.89
C ILE A 300 8.74 -4.44 -2.03
N GLY A 301 7.92 -3.81 -1.17
CA GLY A 301 6.52 -4.17 -0.96
C GLY A 301 5.68 -4.17 -2.23
N VAL A 302 5.88 -3.21 -3.15
CA VAL A 302 5.13 -3.16 -4.41
C VAL A 302 5.41 -4.39 -5.31
N PHE A 303 6.63 -4.90 -5.34
CA PHE A 303 6.94 -6.11 -6.12
C PHE A 303 6.45 -7.37 -5.42
N ASP A 304 6.58 -7.45 -4.08
CA ASP A 304 6.03 -8.57 -3.31
C ASP A 304 4.52 -8.70 -3.47
N GLN A 305 3.80 -7.58 -3.46
CA GLN A 305 2.35 -7.57 -3.70
C GLN A 305 1.98 -8.22 -5.03
N TYR A 306 2.68 -7.87 -6.11
CA TYR A 306 2.42 -8.44 -7.43
C TYR A 306 2.84 -9.91 -7.51
N PHE A 307 3.98 -10.27 -6.94
CA PHE A 307 4.44 -11.66 -6.89
C PHE A 307 3.45 -12.53 -6.10
N HIS A 308 2.95 -12.04 -4.97
CA HIS A 308 1.95 -12.75 -4.19
C HIS A 308 0.64 -12.97 -4.98
N ALA A 309 0.18 -11.96 -5.71
CA ALA A 309 -1.02 -12.08 -6.55
C ALA A 309 -0.82 -13.10 -7.67
N LEU A 310 0.36 -13.15 -8.30
CA LEU A 310 0.72 -14.12 -9.33
C LEU A 310 0.84 -15.55 -8.76
N ASP A 311 1.52 -15.72 -7.62
CA ASP A 311 1.68 -17.03 -6.96
C ASP A 311 0.34 -17.64 -6.50
N SER A 312 -0.56 -16.79 -6.01
CA SER A 312 -1.88 -17.21 -5.51
C SER A 312 -2.95 -17.23 -6.58
N GLN A 313 -2.66 -16.71 -7.78
CA GLN A 313 -3.63 -16.45 -8.85
C GLN A 313 -4.87 -15.68 -8.33
N GLN A 314 -4.65 -14.75 -7.40
CA GLN A 314 -5.73 -14.00 -6.77
C GLN A 314 -5.94 -12.65 -7.44
N GLN A 315 -7.06 -12.50 -8.13
CA GLN A 315 -7.46 -11.24 -8.76
C GLN A 315 -7.80 -10.19 -7.70
N THR A 316 -7.34 -8.95 -7.94
CA THR A 316 -7.67 -7.78 -7.13
C THR A 316 -8.71 -6.91 -7.86
N GLU A 317 -9.93 -6.84 -7.34
CA GLU A 317 -11.01 -6.02 -7.92
C GLU A 317 -11.09 -4.61 -7.34
N ASN A 318 -10.40 -4.40 -6.21
CA ASN A 318 -10.37 -3.13 -5.47
C ASN A 318 -8.96 -2.83 -5.03
N HIS A 319 -8.47 -1.62 -5.32
CA HIS A 319 -7.13 -1.17 -4.95
C HIS A 319 -6.88 -1.21 -3.43
N CYS A 320 -7.90 -0.90 -2.65
CA CYS A 320 -7.88 -0.99 -1.19
C CYS A 320 -9.27 -1.32 -0.64
N GLY A 321 -9.35 -1.52 0.68
CA GLY A 321 -10.61 -1.87 1.36
C GLY A 321 -11.49 -0.67 1.75
N ALA A 322 -11.22 0.54 1.25
CA ALA A 322 -11.94 1.76 1.61
C ALA A 322 -13.46 1.61 1.49
N GLY A 323 -14.19 1.86 2.58
CA GLY A 323 -15.65 1.77 2.64
C GLY A 323 -16.23 0.35 2.53
N LYS A 324 -15.40 -0.69 2.32
CA LYS A 324 -15.82 -2.10 2.24
C LYS A 324 -15.39 -2.91 3.45
N SER A 325 -14.10 -2.96 3.72
CA SER A 325 -13.50 -3.72 4.82
C SER A 325 -12.64 -2.86 5.74
N PHE A 326 -12.43 -1.61 5.37
CA PHE A 326 -11.58 -0.64 6.03
C PHE A 326 -12.28 0.70 6.25
N LEU A 327 -12.12 1.27 7.44
CA LEU A 327 -12.48 2.65 7.77
C LEU A 327 -11.36 3.35 8.56
N MET A 328 -11.38 4.67 8.49
CA MET A 328 -10.52 5.57 9.28
C MET A 328 -11.33 6.21 10.40
N VAL A 329 -10.79 6.21 11.62
CA VAL A 329 -11.32 6.91 12.79
C VAL A 329 -10.42 8.09 13.11
N ASP A 330 -10.94 9.31 13.08
CA ASP A 330 -10.19 10.50 13.49
C ASP A 330 -10.13 10.67 15.01
N ALA A 331 -9.35 11.64 15.51
CA ALA A 331 -9.22 11.88 16.94
C ALA A 331 -10.51 12.42 17.62
N LYS A 332 -11.56 12.69 16.86
CA LYS A 332 -12.90 13.07 17.32
C LYS A 332 -13.91 11.93 17.20
N ASN A 333 -13.46 10.72 16.85
CA ASN A 333 -14.29 9.54 16.59
C ASN A 333 -15.22 9.66 15.36
N ASN A 334 -14.92 10.57 14.43
CA ASN A 334 -15.58 10.57 13.11
C ASN A 334 -15.02 9.44 12.24
N LEU A 335 -15.88 8.89 11.38
CA LEU A 335 -15.56 7.81 10.46
C LEU A 335 -15.41 8.33 9.03
N TYR A 336 -14.34 7.90 8.37
CA TYR A 336 -14.04 8.19 6.96
C TYR A 336 -13.64 6.91 6.23
N THR A 337 -13.74 6.91 4.92
CA THR A 337 -13.31 5.76 4.11
C THR A 337 -11.83 5.78 3.77
N CYS A 338 -11.15 6.91 3.94
CA CYS A 338 -9.74 7.09 3.58
C CYS A 338 -9.03 8.03 4.58
N PRO A 339 -7.78 7.72 4.99
CA PRO A 339 -7.00 8.61 5.85
C PRO A 339 -6.80 10.02 5.27
N TRP A 340 -6.71 10.14 3.94
CA TRP A 340 -6.53 11.40 3.25
C TRP A 340 -7.79 12.28 3.19
N GLU A 341 -8.93 11.77 3.59
CA GLU A 341 -10.21 12.50 3.63
C GLU A 341 -10.59 12.95 5.05
N VAL A 342 -9.74 12.70 6.04
CA VAL A 342 -9.98 13.15 7.42
C VAL A 342 -10.16 14.67 7.45
N GLY A 343 -11.23 15.13 8.13
CA GLY A 343 -11.60 16.54 8.20
C GLY A 343 -12.49 17.03 7.05
N ASN A 344 -12.61 16.29 5.97
CA ASN A 344 -13.54 16.59 4.89
C ASN A 344 -14.96 16.11 5.25
N LYS A 345 -15.83 17.03 5.62
CA LYS A 345 -17.20 16.70 6.05
C LYS A 345 -18.03 15.96 4.99
N ASN A 346 -17.73 16.17 3.71
CA ASN A 346 -18.45 15.51 2.61
C ASN A 346 -18.04 14.03 2.44
N GLU A 347 -16.95 13.62 3.09
CA GLU A 347 -16.43 12.24 3.05
C GLU A 347 -16.58 11.54 4.41
N GLN A 348 -17.22 12.19 5.37
CA GLN A 348 -17.53 11.59 6.66
C GLN A 348 -18.67 10.60 6.50
N VAL A 349 -18.47 9.36 6.91
CA VAL A 349 -19.44 8.25 6.79
C VAL A 349 -19.97 7.78 8.15
N GLY A 350 -19.77 8.57 9.19
CA GLY A 350 -20.31 8.28 10.52
C GLY A 350 -19.59 8.97 11.66
N HIS A 351 -20.03 8.67 12.89
CA HIS A 351 -19.42 9.15 14.13
C HIS A 351 -19.71 8.14 15.27
N GLY A 352 -18.69 7.82 16.06
CA GLY A 352 -18.83 6.84 17.14
C GLY A 352 -19.28 5.47 16.59
N ASP A 353 -20.36 4.93 17.14
CA ASP A 353 -20.98 3.67 16.72
C ASP A 353 -22.08 3.87 15.64
N ASN A 354 -22.34 5.10 15.24
CA ASN A 354 -23.30 5.42 14.19
C ASN A 354 -22.60 5.48 12.83
N LEU A 355 -22.81 4.45 12.01
CA LEU A 355 -22.26 4.30 10.67
C LEU A 355 -23.36 4.57 9.63
N ASP A 356 -23.09 5.51 8.72
CA ASP A 356 -23.95 5.81 7.57
C ASP A 356 -23.74 4.75 6.48
N LEU A 357 -24.61 3.74 6.50
CA LEU A 357 -24.58 2.65 5.53
C LEU A 357 -24.96 3.10 4.11
N GLU A 358 -25.75 4.15 3.95
CA GLU A 358 -26.14 4.68 2.65
C GLU A 358 -24.91 5.29 1.94
N SER A 359 -24.13 6.08 2.65
CA SER A 359 -22.86 6.62 2.15
C SER A 359 -21.84 5.53 1.78
N LEU A 360 -21.94 4.35 2.38
CA LEU A 360 -21.06 3.21 2.03
C LEU A 360 -21.50 2.45 0.78
N ASN A 361 -22.73 2.64 0.28
CA ASN A 361 -23.21 1.98 -0.94
C ASN A 361 -22.35 2.34 -2.17
N GLU A 362 -21.80 3.56 -2.19
CA GLU A 362 -20.86 3.98 -3.23
C GLU A 362 -19.65 3.03 -3.39
N TYR A 363 -19.23 2.39 -2.31
CA TYR A 363 -18.01 1.56 -2.27
C TYR A 363 -18.27 0.07 -2.53
N GLN A 364 -19.53 -0.40 -2.63
CA GLN A 364 -19.84 -1.84 -2.68
C GLN A 364 -19.51 -2.50 -4.03
N ALA A 365 -19.68 -1.82 -5.15
CA ALA A 365 -19.30 -2.37 -6.46
C ALA A 365 -17.79 -2.46 -6.64
N PRO A 366 -17.27 -3.42 -7.44
CA PRO A 366 -15.85 -3.51 -7.77
C PRO A 366 -15.31 -2.20 -8.36
N LEU A 367 -14.16 -1.74 -7.86
CA LEU A 367 -13.58 -0.48 -8.31
C LEU A 367 -13.11 -0.54 -9.77
N ILE A 368 -12.68 -1.73 -10.24
CA ILE A 368 -12.32 -1.95 -11.64
C ILE A 368 -13.50 -1.70 -12.59
N GLU A 369 -14.73 -1.97 -12.16
CA GLU A 369 -15.96 -1.70 -12.93
C GLU A 369 -16.29 -0.21 -12.90
N LYS A 370 -16.34 0.39 -11.70
CA LYS A 370 -16.64 1.82 -11.52
C LYS A 370 -15.68 2.73 -12.27
N ASN A 371 -14.41 2.34 -12.36
CA ASN A 371 -13.38 3.11 -13.04
C ASN A 371 -13.21 2.71 -14.52
N ASN A 372 -14.11 1.90 -15.08
CA ASN A 372 -14.06 1.44 -16.48
C ASN A 372 -12.67 0.86 -16.84
N CYS A 373 -12.21 -0.12 -16.05
CA CYS A 373 -10.91 -0.76 -16.24
C CYS A 373 -10.98 -2.07 -17.03
N GLN A 374 -12.13 -2.44 -17.61
CA GLN A 374 -12.34 -3.72 -18.30
C GLN A 374 -11.33 -3.98 -19.42
N SER A 375 -10.98 -2.92 -20.14
CA SER A 375 -9.98 -2.99 -21.21
C SER A 375 -8.54 -2.88 -20.74
N CYS A 376 -8.26 -2.68 -19.45
CA CYS A 376 -6.90 -2.55 -18.93
C CYS A 376 -6.32 -3.93 -18.60
N TRP A 377 -5.17 -4.27 -19.20
CA TRP A 377 -4.49 -5.53 -18.92
C TRP A 377 -4.01 -5.66 -17.45
N ALA A 378 -3.74 -4.54 -16.78
CA ALA A 378 -3.26 -4.52 -15.40
C ALA A 378 -4.39 -4.55 -14.35
N ARG A 379 -5.65 -4.64 -14.77
CA ARG A 379 -6.82 -4.41 -13.90
C ARG A 379 -6.83 -5.25 -12.62
N TYR A 380 -6.52 -6.53 -12.75
CA TYR A 380 -6.58 -7.47 -11.64
C TYR A 380 -5.33 -7.51 -10.74
N LEU A 381 -4.26 -6.84 -11.14
CA LEU A 381 -3.10 -6.56 -10.28
C LEU A 381 -3.18 -5.15 -9.65
N CYS A 382 -3.88 -4.21 -10.31
CA CYS A 382 -4.04 -2.82 -9.86
C CYS A 382 -5.27 -2.61 -8.97
N GLY A 383 -6.40 -3.31 -9.23
CA GLY A 383 -7.65 -3.15 -8.51
C GLY A 383 -8.35 -1.81 -8.75
N GLY A 384 -8.18 -1.16 -9.92
CA GLY A 384 -8.91 0.06 -10.28
C GLY A 384 -8.25 1.38 -9.85
N GLY A 385 -7.14 1.35 -9.11
CA GLY A 385 -6.37 2.52 -8.70
C GLY A 385 -6.88 3.22 -7.43
N CYS A 386 -6.17 4.26 -7.00
CA CYS A 386 -6.45 4.99 -5.78
C CYS A 386 -7.53 6.06 -5.99
N MET A 387 -8.69 5.92 -5.36
CA MET A 387 -9.80 6.87 -5.44
C MET A 387 -9.41 8.29 -5.01
N PHE A 388 -8.57 8.41 -3.98
CA PHE A 388 -8.10 9.71 -3.51
C PHE A 388 -7.23 10.40 -4.57
N ILE A 389 -6.21 9.70 -5.13
CA ILE A 389 -5.34 10.27 -6.18
C ILE A 389 -6.18 10.66 -7.40
N HIS A 390 -7.10 9.80 -7.82
CA HIS A 390 -8.01 10.10 -8.93
C HIS A 390 -8.82 11.38 -8.68
N LYS A 391 -9.40 11.51 -7.48
CA LYS A 391 -10.15 12.70 -7.08
C LYS A 391 -9.29 13.96 -7.07
N GLN A 392 -8.07 13.90 -6.52
CA GLN A 392 -7.16 15.04 -6.47
C GLN A 392 -6.77 15.54 -7.87
N SER A 393 -6.47 14.63 -8.79
CA SER A 393 -5.99 14.98 -10.13
C SER A 393 -7.11 15.30 -11.12
N THR A 394 -8.29 14.69 -10.97
CA THR A 394 -9.36 14.76 -11.99
C THR A 394 -10.67 15.36 -11.50
N GLY A 395 -10.79 15.63 -10.19
CA GLY A 395 -12.03 16.05 -9.53
C GLY A 395 -13.03 14.92 -9.27
N SER A 396 -12.71 13.66 -9.62
CA SER A 396 -13.63 12.51 -9.43
C SER A 396 -12.89 11.27 -8.97
N LYS A 397 -13.43 10.58 -7.95
CA LYS A 397 -12.93 9.28 -7.45
C LYS A 397 -12.87 8.20 -8.54
N HIS A 398 -13.73 8.30 -9.55
CA HIS A 398 -13.95 7.27 -10.57
C HIS A 398 -13.42 7.66 -11.97
N LYS A 399 -12.76 8.80 -12.10
CA LYS A 399 -12.05 9.18 -13.31
C LYS A 399 -10.57 8.89 -13.14
N LYS A 400 -10.05 7.96 -13.95
CA LYS A 400 -8.64 7.50 -13.86
C LYS A 400 -7.64 8.64 -14.04
N ASP A 401 -6.67 8.71 -13.14
CA ASP A 401 -5.48 9.53 -13.29
C ASP A 401 -4.48 8.85 -14.24
N GLY A 402 -4.01 9.57 -15.24
CA GLY A 402 -3.10 9.04 -16.26
C GLY A 402 -1.73 8.68 -15.71
N GLN A 403 -1.18 9.50 -14.82
CA GLN A 403 0.15 9.31 -14.23
C GLN A 403 0.15 8.14 -13.25
N PHE A 404 -0.89 8.01 -12.42
CA PHE A 404 -1.07 6.84 -11.57
C PHE A 404 -1.13 5.55 -12.40
N CYS A 405 -1.93 5.56 -13.47
CA CYS A 405 -2.05 4.40 -14.38
C CYS A 405 -0.72 4.07 -15.06
N PHE A 406 0.05 5.07 -15.46
CA PHE A 406 1.36 4.90 -16.07
C PHE A 406 2.34 4.24 -15.07
N ARG A 407 2.50 4.82 -13.86
CA ARG A 407 3.39 4.26 -12.83
C ARG A 407 3.03 2.81 -12.52
N THR A 408 1.76 2.55 -12.24
CA THR A 408 1.28 1.22 -11.85
C THR A 408 1.55 0.19 -12.92
N ARG A 409 1.21 0.46 -14.18
CA ARG A 409 1.48 -0.46 -15.30
C ARG A 409 2.98 -0.70 -15.51
N SER A 410 3.79 0.35 -15.37
CA SER A 410 5.24 0.22 -15.51
C SER A 410 5.85 -0.67 -14.41
N LEU A 411 5.42 -0.51 -13.15
CA LEU A 411 5.89 -1.34 -12.05
C LEU A 411 5.40 -2.79 -12.17
N ILE A 412 4.16 -3.00 -12.64
CA ILE A 412 3.63 -4.34 -12.92
C ILE A 412 4.46 -5.01 -14.02
N SER A 413 4.76 -4.33 -15.12
CA SER A 413 5.56 -4.93 -16.20
C SER A 413 6.97 -5.32 -15.72
N THR A 414 7.57 -4.54 -14.83
CA THR A 414 8.84 -4.88 -14.19
C THR A 414 8.70 -6.10 -13.27
N ALA A 415 7.62 -6.17 -12.49
CA ALA A 415 7.33 -7.34 -11.66
C ALA A 415 7.17 -8.61 -12.49
N LEU A 416 6.41 -8.56 -13.60
CA LEU A 416 6.22 -9.70 -14.50
C LEU A 416 7.54 -10.21 -15.07
N LEU A 417 8.45 -9.32 -15.49
CA LEU A 417 9.77 -9.68 -15.98
C LEU A 417 10.56 -10.48 -14.92
N TYR A 418 10.69 -9.95 -13.71
CA TYR A 418 11.48 -10.60 -12.67
C TYR A 418 10.78 -11.84 -12.10
N TYR A 419 9.46 -11.87 -12.09
CA TYR A 419 8.69 -13.06 -11.73
C TYR A 419 9.02 -14.24 -12.66
N LYS A 420 9.02 -14.00 -13.99
CA LYS A 420 9.38 -15.01 -14.98
C LYS A 420 10.83 -15.48 -14.84
N ILE A 421 11.79 -14.53 -14.75
CA ILE A 421 13.20 -14.86 -14.58
C ILE A 421 13.45 -15.71 -13.32
N SER A 422 12.71 -15.45 -12.23
CA SER A 422 12.81 -16.22 -11.00
C SER A 422 12.34 -17.66 -11.15
N ARG A 423 11.38 -17.92 -12.03
CA ARG A 423 10.86 -19.29 -12.29
C ARG A 423 11.71 -20.09 -13.27
N GLU A 424 12.55 -19.43 -14.06
CA GLU A 424 13.50 -20.09 -14.97
C GLU A 424 14.80 -20.49 -14.28
N SER A 425 15.09 -19.85 -13.14
CA SER A 425 16.33 -20.05 -12.37
C SER A 425 16.19 -21.18 -11.33
N CYS A 426 15.01 -21.79 -11.22
CA CYS A 426 14.71 -22.95 -10.37
C CYS A 426 14.64 -24.21 -11.24
#